data_4cdfb91ae4aad6415290430e8def7dbe
#
_entry.id   4cdfb91ae4aad6415290430e8def7dbe
#
_cell.length_a   1.000
_cell.length_b   1.000
_cell.length_c   1.000
_cell.angle_alpha   90.00
_cell.angle_beta   90.00
_cell.angle_gamma   90.00
#
_symmetry.space_group_name_H-M   'P 1'
#
loop_
_entity.id
_entity.type
_entity.pdbx_description
1 polymer ?
#
loop_
_entity_poly.entity_id
_entity_poly.type
_entity_poly.pdbx_seq_one_letter_code
_entity_poly.pdbx_strand_id
1 'polypeptide(L)'
;MAEGQTRHWRVGTWLLLAAILGLGVSIGIAQRRYDGASVVTSDQAAALAGDSGDPMNVLEAQTRDNPQDGGAWSALAGAYYESGRFEDAVAAYDTALKLSPQQASLWSGRGEARVMASAHDPMPPAAAADFEHAVSLDPKDPRARYFLAVKQDLSGDHQSAIDSWLALLGDTPPGAAWEADLRRTITQAAKINHIDVAAKLAAVQQPAAQLPAPAPALPGPSAEDINRASALRPSEQHTMAEGMVARLEAKLKSDPANVDGWIMLVRSRMTLGQPDLARQALTNAVAANPGQAARLHEQAAALGVR
;
A
#
# COMPACT_ATOMS: atom_id res chain seq x y z
N MET A 1 -32.59 29.45 -22.75
CA MET A 1 -31.15 29.45 -22.45
C MET A 1 -30.79 28.64 -21.21
N ALA A 2 -31.62 27.69 -20.74
CA ALA A 2 -31.37 26.89 -19.54
C ALA A 2 -30.93 25.42 -19.81
N GLU A 3 -31.03 24.94 -21.04
CA GLU A 3 -30.69 23.54 -21.35
C GLU A 3 -29.19 23.27 -21.57
N GLY A 4 -28.38 24.28 -21.86
CA GLY A 4 -26.95 24.14 -22.04
C GLY A 4 -26.17 23.93 -20.73
N GLN A 5 -26.61 24.48 -19.61
CA GLN A 5 -25.93 24.47 -18.34
C GLN A 5 -26.05 23.14 -17.61
N THR A 6 -27.17 22.45 -17.76
CA THR A 6 -27.39 21.12 -17.14
C THR A 6 -26.60 20.00 -17.79
N ARG A 7 -26.22 20.15 -19.06
CA ARG A 7 -25.49 19.12 -19.81
C ARG A 7 -24.00 19.10 -19.44
N HIS A 8 -23.39 20.26 -19.19
CA HIS A 8 -21.99 20.36 -18.74
C HIS A 8 -21.82 19.87 -17.29
N TRP A 9 -22.80 20.08 -16.44
CA TRP A 9 -22.79 19.62 -15.05
C TRP A 9 -22.80 18.10 -14.95
N ARG A 10 -23.62 17.45 -15.79
CA ARG A 10 -23.71 15.97 -15.84
C ARG A 10 -22.42 15.32 -16.32
N VAL A 11 -21.71 15.90 -17.29
CA VAL A 11 -20.44 15.35 -17.81
C VAL A 11 -19.31 15.53 -16.78
N GLY A 12 -19.25 16.65 -16.06
CA GLY A 12 -18.26 16.89 -15.01
C GLY A 12 -18.41 15.93 -13.85
N THR A 13 -19.65 15.64 -13.42
CA THR A 13 -19.94 14.69 -12.33
C THR A 13 -19.55 13.26 -12.69
N TRP A 14 -19.78 12.83 -13.93
CA TRP A 14 -19.39 11.49 -14.40
C TRP A 14 -17.88 11.31 -14.52
N LEU A 15 -17.15 12.35 -14.92
CA LEU A 15 -15.68 12.32 -14.98
C LEU A 15 -15.05 12.28 -13.58
N LEU A 16 -15.65 13.00 -12.60
CA LEU A 16 -15.27 12.91 -11.20
C LEU A 16 -15.54 11.53 -10.61
N LEU A 17 -16.70 10.96 -10.89
CA LEU A 17 -17.05 9.61 -10.45
C LEU A 17 -16.09 8.54 -10.99
N ALA A 18 -15.67 8.65 -12.25
CA ALA A 18 -14.70 7.72 -12.85
C ALA A 18 -13.30 7.83 -12.18
N ALA A 19 -12.85 9.06 -11.85
CA ALA A 19 -11.59 9.27 -11.13
C ALA A 19 -11.68 8.80 -9.67
N ILE A 20 -12.82 9.00 -9.03
CA ILE A 20 -13.13 8.60 -7.66
C ILE A 20 -13.12 7.06 -7.52
N LEU A 21 -13.71 6.35 -8.47
CA LEU A 21 -13.76 4.88 -8.47
C LEU A 21 -12.37 4.25 -8.64
N GLY A 22 -11.51 4.84 -9.47
CA GLY A 22 -10.13 4.37 -9.66
C GLY A 22 -9.26 4.50 -8.40
N LEU A 23 -9.50 5.52 -7.58
CA LEU A 23 -8.70 5.77 -6.37
C LEU A 23 -9.09 4.86 -5.21
N GLY A 24 -10.39 4.56 -5.04
CA GLY A 24 -10.86 3.62 -4.01
C GLY A 24 -10.14 2.27 -4.13
N VAL A 25 -10.00 1.76 -5.34
CA VAL A 25 -9.27 0.52 -5.64
C VAL A 25 -7.81 0.60 -5.16
N SER A 26 -7.11 1.70 -5.47
CA SER A 26 -5.70 1.87 -5.08
C SER A 26 -5.50 1.93 -3.57
N ILE A 27 -6.38 2.61 -2.84
CA ILE A 27 -6.34 2.69 -1.36
C ILE A 27 -6.64 1.30 -0.77
N GLY A 28 -7.62 0.59 -1.30
CA GLY A 28 -8.01 -0.73 -0.82
C GLY A 28 -6.89 -1.77 -0.94
N ILE A 29 -6.22 -1.83 -2.07
CA ILE A 29 -5.10 -2.74 -2.32
C ILE A 29 -3.91 -2.41 -1.42
N ALA A 30 -3.60 -1.14 -1.24
CA ALA A 30 -2.46 -0.73 -0.44
C ALA A 30 -2.70 -0.93 1.07
N GLN A 31 -3.91 -0.71 1.56
CA GLN A 31 -4.25 -0.91 2.98
C GLN A 31 -4.12 -2.38 3.38
N ARG A 32 -4.48 -3.34 2.52
CA ARG A 32 -4.29 -4.77 2.77
C ARG A 32 -2.84 -5.17 2.98
N ARG A 33 -1.89 -4.47 2.35
CA ARG A 33 -0.45 -4.69 2.56
C ARG A 33 0.05 -4.11 3.89
N TYR A 34 -0.71 -3.18 4.50
CA TYR A 34 -0.33 -2.47 5.71
C TYR A 34 -0.87 -3.12 6.99
N ASP A 35 -2.04 -3.80 6.91
CA ASP A 35 -2.76 -4.35 8.09
C ASP A 35 -2.06 -5.53 8.77
N GLY A 36 -0.86 -5.94 8.33
CA GLY A 36 0.03 -6.87 9.05
C GLY A 36 -0.59 -8.21 9.51
N ALA A 37 -1.87 -8.40 9.26
CA ALA A 37 -2.54 -9.68 9.49
C ALA A 37 -1.91 -10.71 8.56
N SER A 38 -1.71 -11.92 9.04
CA SER A 38 -1.33 -13.10 8.26
C SER A 38 -2.45 -13.46 7.28
N VAL A 39 -2.84 -12.50 6.45
CA VAL A 39 -3.79 -12.69 5.37
C VAL A 39 -3.01 -13.37 4.26
N VAL A 40 -3.45 -14.55 3.87
CA VAL A 40 -3.02 -15.15 2.61
C VAL A 40 -3.36 -14.11 1.54
N THR A 41 -2.34 -13.39 1.07
CA THR A 41 -2.50 -12.39 0.01
C THR A 41 -2.86 -13.11 -1.28
N SER A 42 -3.48 -12.41 -2.23
CA SER A 42 -3.70 -12.94 -3.59
C SER A 42 -2.41 -13.54 -4.18
N ASP A 43 -1.25 -12.94 -3.87
CA ASP A 43 0.07 -13.44 -4.28
C ASP A 43 0.44 -14.76 -3.57
N GLN A 44 0.05 -14.94 -2.29
CA GLN A 44 0.26 -16.19 -1.56
C GLN A 44 -0.74 -17.27 -2.00
N ALA A 45 -1.98 -16.89 -2.28
CA ALA A 45 -2.96 -17.82 -2.87
C ALA A 45 -2.52 -18.28 -4.26
N ALA A 46 -1.98 -17.37 -5.08
CA ALA A 46 -1.37 -17.70 -6.37
C ALA A 46 -0.15 -18.62 -6.24
N ALA A 47 0.68 -18.41 -5.21
CA ALA A 47 1.82 -19.28 -4.90
C ALA A 47 1.40 -20.67 -4.41
N LEU A 48 0.27 -20.78 -3.68
CA LEU A 48 -0.29 -22.04 -3.20
C LEU A 48 -1.08 -22.81 -4.28
N ALA A 49 -1.62 -22.09 -5.28
CA ALA A 49 -2.39 -22.68 -6.37
C ALA A 49 -1.54 -23.57 -7.30
N GLY A 50 -0.21 -23.43 -7.28
CA GLY A 50 0.67 -24.15 -8.22
C GLY A 50 0.28 -23.88 -9.67
N ASP A 51 0.80 -24.67 -10.61
CA ASP A 51 0.62 -24.51 -12.05
C ASP A 51 -0.81 -24.87 -12.57
N SER A 52 -1.82 -25.05 -11.71
CA SER A 52 -3.13 -25.61 -12.11
C SER A 52 -4.37 -25.14 -11.36
N GLY A 53 -4.32 -24.11 -10.48
CA GLY A 53 -5.48 -23.64 -9.72
C GLY A 53 -5.73 -22.15 -9.84
N ASP A 54 -6.99 -21.75 -10.12
CA ASP A 54 -7.45 -20.37 -9.99
C ASP A 54 -7.30 -19.95 -8.51
N PRO A 55 -6.56 -18.85 -8.20
CA PRO A 55 -6.40 -18.34 -6.83
C PRO A 55 -7.73 -18.15 -6.07
N MET A 56 -8.80 -17.83 -6.80
CA MET A 56 -10.15 -17.70 -6.27
C MET A 56 -10.65 -19.03 -5.68
N ASN A 57 -10.48 -20.15 -6.40
CA ASN A 57 -10.91 -21.48 -5.95
C ASN A 57 -10.18 -21.91 -4.67
N VAL A 58 -8.91 -21.51 -4.51
CA VAL A 58 -8.13 -21.78 -3.29
C VAL A 58 -8.72 -21.05 -2.09
N LEU A 59 -9.05 -19.76 -2.24
CA LEU A 59 -9.67 -18.97 -1.17
C LEU A 59 -11.08 -19.47 -0.83
N GLU A 60 -11.87 -19.83 -1.83
CA GLU A 60 -13.18 -20.44 -1.62
C GLU A 60 -13.09 -21.80 -0.88
N ALA A 61 -12.08 -22.62 -1.18
CA ALA A 61 -11.82 -23.86 -0.46
C ALA A 61 -11.41 -23.58 0.99
N GLN A 62 -10.51 -22.63 1.23
CA GLN A 62 -10.07 -22.26 2.58
C GLN A 62 -11.23 -21.81 3.47
N THR A 63 -12.14 -20.96 2.96
CA THR A 63 -13.30 -20.51 3.74
C THR A 63 -14.29 -21.63 3.99
N ARG A 64 -14.38 -22.62 3.08
CA ARG A 64 -15.22 -23.81 3.25
C ARG A 64 -14.65 -24.76 4.29
N ASP A 65 -13.33 -24.97 4.28
CA ASP A 65 -12.63 -25.89 5.19
C ASP A 65 -12.50 -25.27 6.59
N ASN A 66 -12.35 -23.93 6.67
CA ASN A 66 -12.27 -23.22 7.94
C ASN A 66 -13.22 -22.01 7.97
N PRO A 67 -14.53 -22.21 8.18
CA PRO A 67 -15.54 -21.15 8.14
C PRO A 67 -15.43 -20.13 9.28
N GLN A 68 -14.63 -20.39 10.31
CA GLN A 68 -14.37 -19.49 11.43
C GLN A 68 -13.10 -18.63 11.23
N ASP A 69 -12.42 -18.74 10.11
CA ASP A 69 -11.26 -17.91 9.77
C ASP A 69 -11.71 -16.58 9.14
N GLY A 70 -11.82 -15.54 9.98
CA GLY A 70 -12.16 -14.19 9.52
C GLY A 70 -11.13 -13.61 8.52
N GLY A 71 -9.86 -14.02 8.62
CA GLY A 71 -8.82 -13.64 7.70
C GLY A 71 -9.03 -14.22 6.29
N ALA A 72 -9.38 -15.52 6.23
CA ALA A 72 -9.70 -16.17 4.96
C ALA A 72 -10.92 -15.53 4.28
N TRP A 73 -11.98 -15.22 5.04
CA TRP A 73 -13.14 -14.50 4.52
C TRP A 73 -12.80 -13.08 4.02
N SER A 74 -11.92 -12.35 4.74
CA SER A 74 -11.43 -11.05 4.29
C SER A 74 -10.64 -11.14 2.99
N ALA A 75 -9.77 -12.15 2.86
CA ALA A 75 -8.99 -12.40 1.65
C ALA A 75 -9.91 -12.73 0.47
N LEU A 76 -10.90 -13.61 0.67
CA LEU A 76 -11.88 -13.96 -0.35
C LEU A 76 -12.71 -12.76 -0.79
N ALA A 77 -13.17 -11.92 0.17
CA ALA A 77 -13.88 -10.67 -0.15
C ALA A 77 -13.04 -9.76 -1.05
N GLY A 78 -11.75 -9.66 -0.75
CA GLY A 78 -10.81 -8.94 -1.56
C GLY A 78 -10.65 -9.48 -2.96
N ALA A 79 -10.52 -10.79 -3.10
CA ALA A 79 -10.38 -11.45 -4.40
C ALA A 79 -11.66 -11.28 -5.25
N TYR A 80 -12.84 -11.40 -4.65
CA TYR A 80 -14.11 -11.08 -5.32
C TYR A 80 -14.16 -9.62 -5.79
N TYR A 81 -13.74 -8.68 -4.93
CA TYR A 81 -13.69 -7.27 -5.30
C TYR A 81 -12.77 -7.02 -6.51
N GLU A 82 -11.56 -7.58 -6.50
CA GLU A 82 -10.58 -7.45 -7.59
C GLU A 82 -11.06 -8.07 -8.92
N SER A 83 -11.88 -9.11 -8.83
CA SER A 83 -12.51 -9.75 -10.00
C SER A 83 -13.79 -9.07 -10.48
N GLY A 84 -14.21 -7.96 -9.83
CA GLY A 84 -15.45 -7.24 -10.18
C GLY A 84 -16.73 -7.89 -9.65
N ARG A 85 -16.63 -8.93 -8.82
CA ARG A 85 -17.76 -9.63 -8.19
C ARG A 85 -18.15 -8.92 -6.88
N PHE A 86 -18.67 -7.70 -7.01
CA PHE A 86 -18.83 -6.80 -5.86
C PHE A 86 -19.89 -7.29 -4.86
N GLU A 87 -20.97 -7.90 -5.31
CA GLU A 87 -22.01 -8.47 -4.46
C GLU A 87 -21.46 -9.65 -3.64
N ASP A 88 -20.65 -10.51 -4.26
CA ASP A 88 -19.98 -11.63 -3.58
C ASP A 88 -18.94 -11.09 -2.57
N ALA A 89 -18.24 -10.00 -2.90
CA ALA A 89 -17.34 -9.33 -1.97
C ALA A 89 -18.09 -8.81 -0.73
N VAL A 90 -19.26 -8.18 -0.91
CA VAL A 90 -20.12 -7.74 0.21
C VAL A 90 -20.50 -8.92 1.11
N ALA A 91 -20.94 -10.04 0.53
CA ALA A 91 -21.33 -11.23 1.28
C ALA A 91 -20.17 -11.85 2.08
N ALA A 92 -18.97 -11.88 1.50
CA ALA A 92 -17.77 -12.37 2.16
C ALA A 92 -17.32 -11.41 3.28
N TYR A 93 -17.37 -10.08 3.05
CA TYR A 93 -17.15 -9.10 4.13
C TYR A 93 -18.17 -9.20 5.25
N ASP A 94 -19.45 -9.45 4.96
CA ASP A 94 -20.48 -9.68 5.98
C ASP A 94 -20.11 -10.86 6.89
N THR A 95 -19.53 -11.91 6.34
CA THR A 95 -19.08 -13.07 7.11
C THR A 95 -17.83 -12.74 7.93
N ALA A 96 -16.84 -12.06 7.33
CA ALA A 96 -15.65 -11.62 8.05
C ALA A 96 -16.01 -10.68 9.22
N LEU A 97 -16.97 -9.79 9.05
CA LEU A 97 -17.43 -8.85 10.08
C LEU A 97 -18.18 -9.53 11.23
N LYS A 98 -18.87 -10.64 11.00
CA LYS A 98 -19.46 -11.46 12.09
C LYS A 98 -18.37 -12.05 12.99
N LEU A 99 -17.20 -12.37 12.42
CA LEU A 99 -16.07 -12.96 13.13
C LEU A 99 -15.16 -11.88 13.76
N SER A 100 -15.04 -10.72 13.12
CA SER A 100 -14.12 -9.64 13.51
C SER A 100 -14.78 -8.26 13.41
N PRO A 101 -15.81 -7.96 14.24
CA PRO A 101 -16.60 -6.73 14.08
C PRO A 101 -15.85 -5.44 14.42
N GLN A 102 -14.72 -5.52 15.12
CA GLN A 102 -13.91 -4.36 15.54
C GLN A 102 -12.81 -3.99 14.54
N GLN A 103 -12.72 -4.66 13.42
CA GLN A 103 -11.70 -4.38 12.42
C GLN A 103 -12.21 -3.34 11.42
N ALA A 104 -11.72 -2.09 11.53
CA ALA A 104 -12.15 -0.95 10.71
C ALA A 104 -12.04 -1.23 9.19
N SER A 105 -10.96 -1.87 8.77
CA SER A 105 -10.68 -2.16 7.35
C SER A 105 -11.72 -3.09 6.70
N LEU A 106 -12.40 -3.95 7.47
CA LEU A 106 -13.49 -4.78 6.95
C LEU A 106 -14.73 -3.93 6.67
N TRP A 107 -15.05 -2.99 7.55
CA TRP A 107 -16.15 -2.06 7.36
C TRP A 107 -15.91 -1.17 6.14
N SER A 108 -14.73 -0.55 6.05
CA SER A 108 -14.40 0.30 4.90
C SER A 108 -14.33 -0.49 3.60
N GLY A 109 -13.85 -1.76 3.63
CA GLY A 109 -13.83 -2.65 2.48
C GLY A 109 -15.24 -3.04 2.00
N ARG A 110 -16.16 -3.36 2.93
CA ARG A 110 -17.55 -3.62 2.60
C ARG A 110 -18.25 -2.38 2.03
N GLY A 111 -18.02 -1.22 2.63
CA GLY A 111 -18.54 0.06 2.14
C GLY A 111 -18.14 0.32 0.69
N GLU A 112 -16.86 0.13 0.37
CA GLU A 112 -16.35 0.26 -1.00
C GLU A 112 -16.99 -0.76 -1.95
N ALA A 113 -17.08 -2.03 -1.55
CA ALA A 113 -17.75 -3.05 -2.35
C ALA A 113 -19.23 -2.70 -2.63
N ARG A 114 -19.94 -2.11 -1.64
CA ARG A 114 -21.31 -1.62 -1.82
C ARG A 114 -21.41 -0.44 -2.77
N VAL A 115 -20.45 0.49 -2.76
CA VAL A 115 -20.37 1.57 -3.76
C VAL A 115 -20.22 0.99 -5.15
N MET A 116 -19.31 0.04 -5.33
CA MET A 116 -19.04 -0.59 -6.63
C MET A 116 -20.17 -1.49 -7.12
N ALA A 117 -20.91 -2.14 -6.22
CA ALA A 117 -22.08 -2.95 -6.54
C ALA A 117 -23.28 -2.08 -6.98
N SER A 118 -23.30 -0.79 -6.64
CA SER A 118 -24.43 0.09 -6.93
C SER A 118 -24.39 0.61 -8.36
N ALA A 119 -25.41 0.29 -9.14
CA ALA A 119 -25.53 0.77 -10.54
C ALA A 119 -25.99 2.25 -10.65
N HIS A 120 -26.63 2.79 -9.61
CA HIS A 120 -27.37 4.06 -9.73
C HIS A 120 -27.05 5.07 -8.63
N ASP A 121 -26.61 4.63 -7.47
CA ASP A 121 -26.30 5.49 -6.35
C ASP A 121 -24.78 5.49 -6.11
N PRO A 122 -24.08 6.62 -6.33
CA PRO A 122 -22.63 6.72 -6.13
C PRO A 122 -22.22 6.65 -4.66
N MET A 123 -23.15 6.78 -3.71
CA MET A 123 -22.93 6.65 -2.28
C MET A 123 -24.15 6.05 -1.59
N PRO A 124 -24.38 4.74 -1.74
CA PRO A 124 -25.51 4.09 -1.07
C PRO A 124 -25.49 4.34 0.44
N PRO A 125 -26.65 4.59 1.08
CA PRO A 125 -26.70 4.87 2.52
C PRO A 125 -26.03 3.79 3.39
N ALA A 126 -26.12 2.53 2.97
CA ALA A 126 -25.46 1.41 3.65
C ALA A 126 -23.93 1.47 3.54
N ALA A 127 -23.40 1.94 2.42
CA ALA A 127 -21.97 2.16 2.26
C ALA A 127 -21.47 3.33 3.11
N ALA A 128 -22.22 4.44 3.11
CA ALA A 128 -21.92 5.59 3.98
C ALA A 128 -21.88 5.20 5.45
N ALA A 129 -22.83 4.41 5.92
CA ALA A 129 -22.86 3.89 7.30
C ALA A 129 -21.63 3.00 7.61
N ASP A 130 -21.19 2.19 6.66
CA ASP A 130 -19.98 1.38 6.82
C ASP A 130 -18.73 2.26 6.98
N PHE A 131 -18.59 3.32 6.19
CA PHE A 131 -17.46 4.25 6.32
C PHE A 131 -17.50 5.04 7.62
N GLU A 132 -18.68 5.48 8.05
CA GLU A 132 -18.86 6.16 9.34
C GLU A 132 -18.49 5.22 10.50
N HIS A 133 -18.87 3.95 10.41
CA HIS A 133 -18.48 2.97 11.42
C HIS A 133 -16.98 2.69 11.39
N ALA A 134 -16.37 2.56 10.21
CA ALA A 134 -14.93 2.36 10.05
C ALA A 134 -14.12 3.48 10.73
N VAL A 135 -14.46 4.76 10.49
CA VAL A 135 -13.77 5.88 11.15
C VAL A 135 -14.06 6.00 12.64
N SER A 136 -15.16 5.43 13.13
CA SER A 136 -15.42 5.35 14.56
C SER A 136 -14.50 4.34 15.26
N LEU A 137 -14.07 3.29 14.55
CA LEU A 137 -13.14 2.28 15.03
C LEU A 137 -11.67 2.71 14.81
N ASP A 138 -11.37 3.25 13.64
CA ASP A 138 -10.07 3.81 13.28
C ASP A 138 -10.25 5.18 12.57
N PRO A 139 -10.07 6.30 13.31
CA PRO A 139 -10.14 7.64 12.72
C PRO A 139 -9.13 7.91 11.60
N LYS A 140 -8.14 7.04 11.43
CA LYS A 140 -7.12 7.15 10.39
C LYS A 140 -7.35 6.21 9.19
N ASP A 141 -8.43 5.40 9.18
CA ASP A 141 -8.73 4.54 8.04
C ASP A 141 -8.78 5.37 6.74
N PRO A 142 -7.81 5.21 5.81
CA PRO A 142 -7.69 6.11 4.67
C PRO A 142 -8.83 5.91 3.67
N ARG A 143 -9.34 4.69 3.52
CA ARG A 143 -10.45 4.37 2.62
C ARG A 143 -11.74 5.03 3.09
N ALA A 144 -12.09 4.84 4.35
CA ALA A 144 -13.31 5.42 4.90
C ALA A 144 -13.27 6.96 4.87
N ARG A 145 -12.14 7.57 5.23
CA ARG A 145 -11.95 9.03 5.14
C ARG A 145 -12.10 9.55 3.71
N TYR A 146 -11.54 8.82 2.74
CA TYR A 146 -11.66 9.17 1.34
C TYR A 146 -13.12 9.18 0.88
N PHE A 147 -13.86 8.10 1.15
CA PHE A 147 -15.26 7.99 0.72
C PHE A 147 -16.22 8.91 1.48
N LEU A 148 -15.94 9.24 2.74
CA LEU A 148 -16.70 10.26 3.46
C LEU A 148 -16.50 11.66 2.87
N ALA A 149 -15.30 11.98 2.40
CA ALA A 149 -15.08 13.20 1.63
C ALA A 149 -15.80 13.18 0.27
N VAL A 150 -15.86 12.02 -0.41
CA VAL A 150 -16.73 11.84 -1.60
C VAL A 150 -18.20 12.11 -1.27
N LYS A 151 -18.69 11.62 -0.13
CA LYS A 151 -20.06 11.91 0.34
C LYS A 151 -20.30 13.42 0.51
N GLN A 152 -19.35 14.16 1.09
CA GLN A 152 -19.41 15.62 1.21
C GLN A 152 -19.50 16.29 -0.17
N ASP A 153 -18.63 15.89 -1.12
CA ASP A 153 -18.63 16.43 -2.48
C ASP A 153 -19.95 16.18 -3.21
N LEU A 154 -20.48 14.96 -3.13
CA LEU A 154 -21.77 14.59 -3.71
C LEU A 154 -22.96 15.36 -3.08
N SER A 155 -22.86 15.79 -1.84
CA SER A 155 -23.87 16.63 -1.17
C SER A 155 -23.77 18.12 -1.54
N GLY A 156 -22.77 18.50 -2.35
CA GLY A 156 -22.50 19.88 -2.75
C GLY A 156 -21.58 20.65 -1.81
N ASP A 157 -21.09 20.02 -0.74
CA ASP A 157 -20.10 20.64 0.18
C ASP A 157 -18.68 20.38 -0.34
N HIS A 158 -18.39 20.97 -1.50
CA HIS A 158 -17.13 20.76 -2.20
C HIS A 158 -15.92 21.28 -1.41
N GLN A 159 -16.09 22.37 -0.63
CA GLN A 159 -14.99 22.92 0.16
C GLN A 159 -14.59 21.96 1.28
N SER A 160 -15.57 21.43 2.05
CA SER A 160 -15.29 20.46 3.11
C SER A 160 -14.71 19.15 2.57
N ALA A 161 -15.18 18.70 1.40
CA ALA A 161 -14.63 17.53 0.72
C ALA A 161 -13.14 17.71 0.41
N ILE A 162 -12.78 18.84 -0.22
CA ILE A 162 -11.40 19.18 -0.56
C ILE A 162 -10.53 19.29 0.69
N ASP A 163 -11.01 19.92 1.75
CA ASP A 163 -10.27 20.06 3.01
C ASP A 163 -10.08 18.69 3.69
N SER A 164 -11.07 17.80 3.62
CA SER A 164 -10.97 16.41 4.10
C SER A 164 -9.95 15.59 3.31
N TRP A 165 -9.92 15.69 1.97
CA TRP A 165 -8.92 15.02 1.14
C TRP A 165 -7.51 15.60 1.35
N LEU A 166 -7.37 16.92 1.57
CA LEU A 166 -6.08 17.54 1.91
C LEU A 166 -5.56 17.05 3.27
N ALA A 167 -6.45 16.90 4.26
CA ALA A 167 -6.09 16.33 5.56
C ALA A 167 -5.68 14.85 5.43
N LEU A 168 -6.40 14.06 4.62
CA LEU A 168 -6.00 12.69 4.30
C LEU A 168 -4.63 12.65 3.62
N LEU A 169 -4.38 13.54 2.67
CA LEU A 169 -3.10 13.63 1.98
C LEU A 169 -1.95 13.97 2.94
N GLY A 170 -2.21 14.86 3.92
CA GLY A 170 -1.24 15.21 4.97
C GLY A 170 -0.86 14.04 5.88
N ASP A 171 -1.80 13.13 6.10
CA ASP A 171 -1.58 11.91 6.90
C ASP A 171 -1.06 10.73 6.06
N THR A 172 -1.02 10.88 4.72
CA THR A 172 -0.59 9.80 3.81
C THR A 172 0.92 9.60 3.91
N PRO A 173 1.40 8.36 4.15
CA PRO A 173 2.83 8.08 4.16
C PRO A 173 3.48 8.43 2.81
N PRO A 174 4.71 8.99 2.81
CA PRO A 174 5.42 9.30 1.57
C PRO A 174 5.57 8.07 0.68
N GLY A 175 5.23 8.21 -0.59
CA GLY A 175 5.32 7.12 -1.57
C GLY A 175 4.20 6.09 -1.49
N ALA A 176 3.12 6.38 -0.78
CA ALA A 176 1.91 5.55 -0.81
C ALA A 176 1.36 5.47 -2.24
N ALA A 177 0.96 4.26 -2.66
CA ALA A 177 0.52 4.01 -4.03
C ALA A 177 -0.65 4.90 -4.48
N TRP A 178 -1.49 5.35 -3.53
CA TRP A 178 -2.65 6.22 -3.80
C TRP A 178 -2.36 7.72 -3.73
N GLU A 179 -1.16 8.15 -3.31
CA GLU A 179 -0.85 9.57 -3.11
C GLU A 179 -1.05 10.39 -4.38
N ALA A 180 -0.53 9.90 -5.51
CA ALA A 180 -0.65 10.59 -6.79
C ALA A 180 -2.11 10.74 -7.26
N ASP A 181 -2.91 9.70 -7.03
CA ASP A 181 -4.32 9.68 -7.40
C ASP A 181 -5.15 10.60 -6.51
N LEU A 182 -4.87 10.63 -5.21
CA LEU A 182 -5.53 11.54 -4.27
C LEU A 182 -5.23 13.01 -4.64
N ARG A 183 -3.98 13.35 -4.98
CA ARG A 183 -3.61 14.69 -5.47
C ARG A 183 -4.36 15.05 -6.75
N ARG A 184 -4.52 14.11 -7.66
CA ARG A 184 -5.27 14.29 -8.91
C ARG A 184 -6.76 14.56 -8.62
N THR A 185 -7.36 13.79 -7.71
CA THR A 185 -8.76 13.98 -7.28
C THR A 185 -8.98 15.37 -6.70
N ILE A 186 -8.11 15.80 -5.75
CA ILE A 186 -8.17 17.13 -5.14
C ILE A 186 -8.07 18.23 -6.21
N THR A 187 -7.09 18.12 -7.11
CA THR A 187 -6.87 19.11 -8.17
C THR A 187 -8.06 19.20 -9.13
N GLN A 188 -8.64 18.05 -9.49
CA GLN A 188 -9.78 17.98 -10.40
C GLN A 188 -11.05 18.53 -9.76
N ALA A 189 -11.36 18.13 -8.52
CA ALA A 189 -12.50 18.64 -7.76
C ALA A 189 -12.39 20.16 -7.56
N ALA A 190 -11.22 20.65 -7.18
CA ALA A 190 -10.95 22.06 -7.00
C ALA A 190 -11.13 22.86 -8.31
N LYS A 191 -10.64 22.34 -9.44
CA LYS A 191 -10.79 22.97 -10.75
C LYS A 191 -12.24 23.08 -11.18
N ILE A 192 -13.02 22.00 -10.99
CA ILE A 192 -14.45 21.96 -11.37
C ILE A 192 -15.27 22.95 -10.54
N ASN A 193 -14.94 23.06 -9.25
CA ASN A 193 -15.68 23.89 -8.31
C ASN A 193 -15.07 25.29 -8.09
N HIS A 194 -14.07 25.67 -8.91
CA HIS A 194 -13.38 26.97 -8.85
C HIS A 194 -12.77 27.30 -7.47
N ILE A 195 -12.25 26.28 -6.78
CA ILE A 195 -11.61 26.40 -5.47
C ILE A 195 -10.09 26.43 -5.66
N ASP A 196 -9.40 27.42 -5.10
CA ASP A 196 -7.94 27.49 -5.16
C ASP A 196 -7.32 26.58 -4.07
N VAL A 197 -6.55 25.60 -4.49
CA VAL A 197 -5.85 24.64 -3.63
C VAL A 197 -4.33 24.67 -3.80
N ALA A 198 -3.80 25.54 -4.67
CA ALA A 198 -2.39 25.53 -5.03
C ALA A 198 -1.48 25.66 -3.80
N ALA A 199 -1.75 26.66 -2.95
CA ALA A 199 -0.98 26.89 -1.73
C ALA A 199 -1.12 25.74 -0.72
N LYS A 200 -2.33 25.18 -0.56
CA LYS A 200 -2.58 24.07 0.35
C LYS A 200 -1.89 22.77 -0.12
N LEU A 201 -1.95 22.47 -1.42
CA LEU A 201 -1.23 21.32 -2.01
C LEU A 201 0.29 21.48 -1.88
N ALA A 202 0.83 22.68 -2.08
CA ALA A 202 2.25 22.94 -1.90
C ALA A 202 2.68 22.78 -0.43
N ALA A 203 1.84 23.18 0.53
CA ALA A 203 2.12 23.01 1.95
C ALA A 203 2.14 21.53 2.36
N VAL A 204 1.27 20.70 1.79
CA VAL A 204 1.26 19.23 2.02
C VAL A 204 2.41 18.54 1.27
N GLN A 205 2.96 19.16 0.23
CA GLN A 205 4.14 18.65 -0.50
C GLN A 205 5.47 18.87 0.22
N GLN A 206 5.51 19.67 1.28
CA GLN A 206 6.75 19.76 2.05
C GLN A 206 6.90 18.43 2.79
N PRO A 207 7.88 17.59 2.39
CA PRO A 207 8.22 16.46 3.21
C PRO A 207 8.57 17.00 4.58
N ALA A 208 8.10 16.35 5.63
CA ALA A 208 8.70 16.50 6.95
C ALA A 208 10.22 16.58 6.70
N ALA A 209 10.80 17.73 7.10
CA ALA A 209 12.18 18.14 6.90
C ALA A 209 13.06 17.09 6.26
N GLN A 210 13.50 17.39 5.05
CA GLN A 210 14.64 16.77 4.37
C GLN A 210 15.30 15.66 5.18
N LEU A 211 14.77 14.42 5.03
CA LEU A 211 15.70 13.31 5.13
C LEU A 211 16.81 13.64 4.13
N PRO A 212 18.07 13.63 4.54
CA PRO A 212 19.17 13.88 3.61
C PRO A 212 18.88 13.07 2.36
N ALA A 213 19.02 13.71 1.18
CA ALA A 213 18.72 13.09 -0.11
C ALA A 213 19.18 11.62 -0.04
N PRO A 214 18.33 10.64 -0.42
CA PRO A 214 18.73 9.24 -0.32
C PRO A 214 20.10 9.15 -0.97
N ALA A 215 21.09 8.68 -0.20
CA ALA A 215 22.44 8.49 -0.72
C ALA A 215 22.28 7.79 -2.07
N PRO A 216 22.95 8.24 -3.14
CA PRO A 216 22.69 7.76 -4.49
C PRO A 216 22.59 6.25 -4.44
N ALA A 217 21.44 5.72 -4.86
CA ALA A 217 21.11 4.31 -4.75
C ALA A 217 22.32 3.52 -5.24
N LEU A 218 22.85 2.62 -4.41
CA LEU A 218 23.96 1.79 -4.81
C LEU A 218 23.53 1.11 -6.10
N PRO A 219 24.23 1.31 -7.24
CA PRO A 219 23.83 0.71 -8.48
C PRO A 219 23.72 -0.80 -8.25
N GLY A 220 22.52 -1.32 -8.36
CA GLY A 220 22.29 -2.77 -8.38
C GLY A 220 22.99 -3.39 -9.58
N PRO A 221 23.13 -4.72 -9.61
CA PRO A 221 23.71 -5.40 -10.75
C PRO A 221 22.96 -5.02 -12.04
N SER A 222 23.68 -4.66 -13.07
CA SER A 222 23.08 -4.37 -14.38
C SER A 222 22.40 -5.62 -14.97
N ALA A 223 21.48 -5.44 -15.91
CA ALA A 223 20.87 -6.57 -16.64
C ALA A 223 21.94 -7.46 -17.30
N GLU A 224 23.06 -6.88 -17.75
CA GLU A 224 24.20 -7.62 -18.28
C GLU A 224 24.91 -8.45 -17.21
N ASP A 225 25.07 -7.92 -15.99
CA ASP A 225 25.68 -8.65 -14.88
C ASP A 225 24.78 -9.82 -14.44
N ILE A 226 23.46 -9.63 -14.44
CA ILE A 226 22.48 -10.69 -14.13
C ILE A 226 22.55 -11.80 -15.20
N ASN A 227 22.55 -11.43 -16.48
CA ASN A 227 22.65 -12.40 -17.59
C ASN A 227 23.99 -13.11 -17.58
N ARG A 228 25.09 -12.42 -17.29
CA ARG A 228 26.42 -13.02 -17.17
C ARG A 228 26.49 -13.98 -16.00
N ALA A 229 25.92 -13.60 -14.85
CA ALA A 229 25.87 -14.45 -13.65
C ALA A 229 25.05 -15.73 -13.89
N SER A 230 23.93 -15.65 -14.61
CA SER A 230 23.09 -16.83 -14.91
C SER A 230 23.74 -17.85 -15.81
N ALA A 231 24.76 -17.46 -16.60
CA ALA A 231 25.51 -18.33 -17.47
C ALA A 231 26.71 -19.01 -16.78
N LEU A 232 27.05 -18.63 -15.56
CA LEU A 232 28.17 -19.18 -14.79
C LEU A 232 27.78 -20.46 -14.04
N ARG A 233 28.77 -21.31 -13.75
CA ARG A 233 28.59 -22.46 -12.86
C ARG A 233 28.30 -21.98 -11.41
N PRO A 234 27.59 -22.75 -10.56
CA PRO A 234 27.24 -22.34 -9.20
C PRO A 234 28.43 -21.86 -8.34
N SER A 235 29.60 -22.47 -8.49
CA SER A 235 30.83 -22.04 -7.78
C SER A 235 31.34 -20.68 -8.25
N GLU A 236 31.22 -20.40 -9.55
CA GLU A 236 31.63 -19.12 -10.15
C GLU A 236 30.63 -18.01 -9.79
N GLN A 237 29.35 -18.34 -9.72
CA GLN A 237 28.29 -17.43 -9.23
C GLN A 237 28.55 -17.05 -7.76
N HIS A 238 28.93 -18.02 -6.92
CA HIS A 238 29.25 -17.77 -5.52
C HIS A 238 30.45 -16.81 -5.37
N THR A 239 31.55 -17.08 -6.12
CA THR A 239 32.74 -16.21 -6.14
C THR A 239 32.42 -14.80 -6.63
N MET A 240 31.56 -14.67 -7.64
CA MET A 240 31.10 -13.37 -8.15
C MET A 240 30.32 -12.62 -7.10
N ALA A 241 29.38 -13.30 -6.39
CA ALA A 241 28.57 -12.71 -5.32
C ALA A 241 29.44 -12.25 -4.14
N GLU A 242 30.45 -13.04 -3.74
CA GLU A 242 31.42 -12.64 -2.72
C GLU A 242 32.20 -11.38 -3.12
N GLY A 243 32.60 -11.29 -4.39
CA GLY A 243 33.28 -10.12 -4.93
C GLY A 243 32.40 -8.85 -4.92
N MET A 244 31.09 -8.99 -5.20
CA MET A 244 30.15 -7.87 -5.11
C MET A 244 29.94 -7.42 -3.66
N VAL A 245 29.80 -8.35 -2.74
CA VAL A 245 29.65 -8.06 -1.30
C VAL A 245 30.89 -7.40 -0.74
N ALA A 246 32.10 -7.82 -1.14
CA ALA A 246 33.34 -7.17 -0.74
C ALA A 246 33.46 -5.73 -1.25
N ARG A 247 32.99 -5.43 -2.48
CA ARG A 247 32.92 -4.07 -3.03
C ARG A 247 31.94 -3.19 -2.25
N LEU A 248 30.78 -3.75 -1.87
CA LEU A 248 29.80 -3.06 -1.05
C LEU A 248 30.41 -2.70 0.31
N GLU A 249 31.09 -3.65 0.97
CA GLU A 249 31.75 -3.41 2.24
C GLU A 249 32.85 -2.32 2.13
N ALA A 250 33.65 -2.35 1.07
CA ALA A 250 34.66 -1.31 0.83
C ALA A 250 34.02 0.08 0.65
N LYS A 251 32.88 0.15 -0.08
CA LYS A 251 32.15 1.39 -0.28
C LYS A 251 31.56 1.93 1.04
N LEU A 252 31.05 1.07 1.92
CA LEU A 252 30.51 1.46 3.22
C LEU A 252 31.60 1.93 4.21
N LYS A 253 32.84 1.48 4.03
CA LYS A 253 33.98 2.05 4.77
C LYS A 253 34.30 3.50 4.36
N SER A 254 34.01 3.88 3.11
CA SER A 254 34.17 5.26 2.63
C SER A 254 32.91 6.14 2.84
N ASP A 255 31.74 5.52 2.98
CA ASP A 255 30.47 6.19 3.26
C ASP A 255 29.75 5.48 4.43
N PRO A 256 30.26 5.63 5.68
CA PRO A 256 29.77 4.88 6.84
C PRO A 256 28.38 5.33 7.32
N ALA A 257 27.87 6.49 6.86
CA ALA A 257 26.56 7.00 7.24
C ALA A 257 25.40 6.31 6.49
N ASN A 258 25.69 5.49 5.49
CA ASN A 258 24.68 4.80 4.67
C ASN A 258 24.09 3.59 5.42
N VAL A 259 23.08 3.83 6.24
CA VAL A 259 22.40 2.82 7.08
C VAL A 259 21.80 1.69 6.22
N ASP A 260 21.12 2.03 5.11
CA ASP A 260 20.47 1.04 4.24
C ASP A 260 21.51 0.15 3.51
N GLY A 261 22.66 0.73 3.18
CA GLY A 261 23.80 -0.03 2.64
C GLY A 261 24.35 -1.04 3.66
N TRP A 262 24.43 -0.68 4.92
CA TRP A 262 24.83 -1.61 5.99
C TRP A 262 23.83 -2.76 6.17
N ILE A 263 22.51 -2.46 6.14
CA ILE A 263 21.46 -3.49 6.21
C ILE A 263 21.59 -4.45 5.01
N MET A 264 21.84 -3.89 3.80
CA MET A 264 22.06 -4.70 2.60
C MET A 264 23.30 -5.59 2.76
N LEU A 265 24.41 -5.09 3.31
CA LEU A 265 25.60 -5.88 3.57
C LEU A 265 25.33 -7.05 4.53
N VAL A 266 24.63 -6.78 5.66
CA VAL A 266 24.23 -7.81 6.63
C VAL A 266 23.40 -8.90 5.93
N ARG A 267 22.38 -8.51 5.16
CA ARG A 267 21.53 -9.44 4.39
C ARG A 267 22.35 -10.28 3.41
N SER A 268 23.23 -9.64 2.65
CA SER A 268 24.06 -10.33 1.65
C SER A 268 25.02 -11.35 2.28
N ARG A 269 25.61 -11.00 3.43
CA ARG A 269 26.46 -11.92 4.20
C ARG A 269 25.67 -13.12 4.73
N MET A 270 24.43 -12.91 5.20
CA MET A 270 23.53 -14.00 5.61
C MET A 270 23.17 -14.92 4.44
N THR A 271 22.84 -14.35 3.28
CA THR A 271 22.52 -15.12 2.06
C THR A 271 23.72 -15.96 1.58
N LEU A 272 24.96 -15.49 1.74
CA LEU A 272 26.18 -16.22 1.44
C LEU A 272 26.57 -17.25 2.53
N GLY A 273 25.76 -17.42 3.58
CA GLY A 273 26.07 -18.35 4.67
C GLY A 273 27.25 -17.88 5.56
N GLN A 274 27.47 -16.59 5.66
CA GLN A 274 28.57 -15.95 6.39
C GLN A 274 28.05 -15.19 7.63
N PRO A 275 27.44 -15.85 8.65
CA PRO A 275 26.79 -15.17 9.78
C PRO A 275 27.76 -14.38 10.66
N ASP A 276 29.04 -14.80 10.75
CA ASP A 276 30.06 -14.08 11.53
C ASP A 276 30.39 -12.73 10.89
N LEU A 277 30.54 -12.69 9.58
CA LEU A 277 30.77 -11.45 8.83
C LEU A 277 29.52 -10.55 8.85
N ALA A 278 28.32 -11.13 8.89
CA ALA A 278 27.09 -10.37 9.07
C ALA A 278 27.03 -9.67 10.45
N ARG A 279 27.43 -10.36 11.53
CA ARG A 279 27.53 -9.75 12.88
C ARG A 279 28.57 -8.65 12.93
N GLN A 280 29.72 -8.85 12.29
CA GLN A 280 30.77 -7.84 12.22
C GLN A 280 30.28 -6.60 11.44
N ALA A 281 29.56 -6.80 10.33
CA ALA A 281 28.96 -5.71 9.56
C ALA A 281 27.94 -4.93 10.40
N LEU A 282 27.10 -5.61 11.20
CA LEU A 282 26.17 -4.98 12.12
C LEU A 282 26.90 -4.14 13.19
N THR A 283 27.95 -4.68 13.79
CA THR A 283 28.76 -3.97 14.78
C THR A 283 29.35 -2.69 14.20
N ASN A 284 29.90 -2.77 13.00
CA ASN A 284 30.46 -1.62 12.28
C ASN A 284 29.36 -0.58 11.94
N ALA A 285 28.19 -1.05 11.52
CA ALA A 285 27.04 -0.22 11.20
C ALA A 285 26.56 0.58 12.43
N VAL A 286 26.42 -0.06 13.57
CA VAL A 286 26.01 0.56 14.84
C VAL A 286 27.04 1.56 15.32
N ALA A 287 28.34 1.21 15.25
CA ALA A 287 29.42 2.11 15.62
C ALA A 287 29.46 3.39 14.75
N ALA A 288 29.18 3.24 13.47
CA ALA A 288 29.15 4.36 12.53
C ALA A 288 27.85 5.21 12.64
N ASN A 289 26.74 4.60 13.11
CA ASN A 289 25.42 5.23 13.15
C ASN A 289 24.72 5.04 14.50
N PRO A 290 25.26 5.58 15.61
CA PRO A 290 24.73 5.34 16.94
C PRO A 290 23.29 5.79 17.13
N GLY A 291 22.84 6.85 16.42
CA GLY A 291 21.45 7.31 16.42
C GLY A 291 20.46 6.38 15.73
N GLN A 292 20.93 5.40 14.97
CA GLN A 292 20.10 4.41 14.25
C GLN A 292 20.31 2.97 14.80
N ALA A 293 20.97 2.83 15.94
CA ALA A 293 21.33 1.54 16.52
C ALA A 293 20.09 0.62 16.71
N ALA A 294 18.98 1.16 17.24
CA ALA A 294 17.76 0.41 17.45
C ALA A 294 17.21 -0.18 16.14
N ARG A 295 17.13 0.64 15.08
CA ARG A 295 16.68 0.22 13.74
C ARG A 295 17.61 -0.85 13.12
N LEU A 296 18.92 -0.67 13.27
CA LEU A 296 19.91 -1.63 12.78
C LEU A 296 19.78 -2.99 13.46
N HIS A 297 19.63 -3.01 14.79
CA HIS A 297 19.41 -4.24 15.55
C HIS A 297 18.10 -4.93 15.21
N GLU A 298 17.01 -4.18 15.06
CA GLU A 298 15.71 -4.71 14.66
C GLU A 298 15.77 -5.39 13.29
N GLN A 299 16.34 -4.71 12.30
CA GLN A 299 16.49 -5.25 10.94
C GLN A 299 17.43 -6.46 10.89
N ALA A 300 18.52 -6.45 11.67
CA ALA A 300 19.43 -7.58 11.75
C ALA A 300 18.79 -8.78 12.45
N ALA A 301 17.99 -8.56 13.49
CA ALA A 301 17.24 -9.61 14.18
C ALA A 301 16.23 -10.28 13.25
N ALA A 302 15.53 -9.50 12.39
CA ALA A 302 14.64 -10.03 11.36
C ALA A 302 15.37 -10.91 10.34
N LEU A 303 16.68 -10.69 10.13
CA LEU A 303 17.55 -11.51 9.26
C LEU A 303 18.21 -12.68 10.02
N GLY A 304 17.90 -12.90 11.30
CA GLY A 304 18.46 -13.96 12.13
C GLY A 304 19.85 -13.67 12.70
N VAL A 305 20.32 -12.43 12.61
CA VAL A 305 21.60 -12.00 13.22
C VAL A 305 21.34 -11.54 14.65
N ARG A 306 21.95 -12.22 15.62
CA ARG A 306 21.86 -11.94 17.06
C ARG A 306 23.21 -11.55 17.62
#